data_3eb0a65f727bc3b27fb35505ad321f19
#
_entry.id   3eb0a65f727bc3b27fb35505ad321f19
#
_cell.length_a   1.000
_cell.length_b   1.000
_cell.length_c   1.000
_cell.angle_alpha   90.00
_cell.angle_beta   90.00
_cell.angle_gamma   90.00
#
_symmetry.space_group_name_H-M   'P 1'
#
loop_
_entity.id
_entity.type
_entity.pdbx_description
1 polymer ?
#
loop_
_entity_poly.entity_id
_entity_poly.type
_entity_poly.pdbx_seq_one_letter_code
_entity_poly.pdbx_strand_id
1 'polypeptide(L)'
;MRVLRCLTLPVVTMLSRSSAFVFQPQWVQVRNMATLKDITRRLKSIKNIQKITQSMKMVAASKYAKAERELKPARVYGTGSLALYEKAEIKAPEEQKKHLIIGVSSDRGLCGAIHSSVAKVIKNEINSLSGSGKEVMVVGIGDKLRGLLQRTHGGHFLLTFKEVGRKPPTFNDASVIASELLNSGYEFDQGTVVFNRFRSVISYRTDEKPIFSLDTIANSENMSIYDDIDADVLRNYQEFALVNVIYYSLKESTTSEQSARMTAMDNASKNASEIIDKLTLTFNRTRQAVITKELIEIISGAAAL
;
A
#
# COMPACT_ATOMS: atom_id res chain seq x y z
N MET A 1 4.01 -49.65 -26.97
CA MET A 1 3.73 -51.09 -26.75
C MET A 1 2.87 -51.27 -25.50
N ARG A 2 1.73 -51.94 -25.75
CA ARG A 2 0.71 -52.51 -24.83
C ARG A 2 -0.16 -51.45 -24.09
N VAL A 3 -1.35 -51.13 -24.53
CA VAL A 3 -2.61 -51.78 -24.94
C VAL A 3 -3.13 -52.82 -23.90
N LEU A 4 -4.33 -52.57 -23.41
CA LEU A 4 -5.49 -53.44 -23.29
C LEU A 4 -6.39 -52.92 -22.16
N ARG A 5 -7.57 -52.39 -22.46
CA ARG A 5 -8.89 -53.02 -22.66
C ARG A 5 -9.54 -53.41 -21.32
N CYS A 6 -10.62 -52.79 -20.97
CA CYS A 6 -12.01 -53.07 -21.39
C CYS A 6 -12.71 -54.13 -20.49
N LEU A 7 -13.97 -53.83 -20.22
CA LEU A 7 -15.07 -54.75 -19.83
C LEU A 7 -15.42 -54.68 -18.34
N THR A 8 -16.63 -54.59 -17.86
CA THR A 8 -18.03 -54.69 -18.31
C THR A 8 -18.90 -54.41 -17.08
N LEU A 9 -20.02 -53.81 -17.28
CA LEU A 9 -21.14 -53.75 -16.33
C LEU A 9 -21.73 -55.15 -16.09
N PRO A 10 -22.37 -55.35 -14.94
CA PRO A 10 -23.75 -55.84 -15.04
C PRO A 10 -24.74 -55.03 -14.24
N VAL A 11 -25.85 -54.82 -14.89
CA VAL A 11 -27.20 -54.60 -14.38
C VAL A 11 -27.54 -55.69 -13.35
N VAL A 12 -28.24 -55.34 -12.25
CA VAL A 12 -29.39 -56.12 -11.74
C VAL A 12 -29.94 -55.52 -10.43
N THR A 13 -31.20 -55.35 -10.47
CA THR A 13 -32.32 -55.53 -9.55
C THR A 13 -32.64 -54.47 -8.52
N MET A 14 -33.78 -53.85 -8.82
CA MET A 14 -34.70 -53.25 -7.87
C MET A 14 -35.06 -54.19 -6.75
N LEU A 15 -34.86 -53.78 -5.52
CA LEU A 15 -35.62 -54.25 -4.39
C LEU A 15 -36.16 -53.04 -3.63
N SER A 16 -37.46 -52.88 -3.71
CA SER A 16 -38.26 -51.97 -2.90
C SER A 16 -38.03 -52.28 -1.42
N ARG A 17 -37.44 -51.35 -0.69
CA ARG A 17 -37.50 -51.31 0.76
C ARG A 17 -38.14 -50.01 1.17
N SER A 18 -39.29 -50.13 1.79
CA SER A 18 -39.96 -49.08 2.56
C SER A 18 -39.00 -48.40 3.50
N SER A 19 -38.62 -47.18 3.17
CA SER A 19 -37.84 -46.34 4.07
C SER A 19 -38.76 -45.76 5.15
N ALA A 20 -38.65 -46.33 6.34
CA ALA A 20 -39.04 -45.63 7.54
C ALA A 20 -38.35 -44.27 7.58
N PHE A 21 -39.14 -43.22 7.59
CA PHE A 21 -38.64 -41.87 7.83
C PHE A 21 -38.07 -41.79 9.24
N VAL A 22 -36.77 -42.04 9.36
CA VAL A 22 -36.04 -41.69 10.55
C VAL A 22 -35.91 -40.17 10.59
N PHE A 23 -36.73 -39.53 11.44
CA PHE A 23 -36.55 -38.13 11.81
C PHE A 23 -35.15 -37.99 12.42
N GLN A 24 -34.17 -37.62 11.62
CA GLN A 24 -32.91 -37.14 12.14
C GLN A 24 -33.19 -35.78 12.77
N PRO A 25 -32.94 -35.61 14.07
CA PRO A 25 -33.02 -34.25 14.66
C PRO A 25 -31.98 -33.39 13.92
N GLN A 26 -32.46 -32.46 13.13
CA GLN A 26 -31.61 -31.38 12.64
C GLN A 26 -31.04 -30.72 13.89
N TRP A 27 -29.76 -30.94 14.13
CA TRP A 27 -28.99 -30.14 15.06
C TRP A 27 -29.06 -28.72 14.57
N VAL A 28 -30.05 -27.98 15.04
CA VAL A 28 -30.08 -26.53 14.94
C VAL A 28 -28.77 -26.10 15.56
N GLN A 29 -27.82 -25.68 14.74
CA GLN A 29 -26.63 -24.99 15.20
C GLN A 29 -27.12 -23.78 15.98
N VAL A 30 -27.26 -23.92 17.27
CA VAL A 30 -27.45 -22.83 18.19
C VAL A 30 -26.21 -21.98 18.01
N ARG A 31 -26.32 -20.95 17.17
CA ARG A 31 -25.30 -19.89 17.13
C ARG A 31 -25.16 -19.46 18.57
N ASN A 32 -24.00 -19.79 19.18
CA ASN A 32 -23.68 -19.38 20.54
C ASN A 32 -23.95 -17.89 20.65
N MET A 33 -25.07 -17.53 21.25
CA MET A 33 -25.37 -16.15 21.57
C MET A 33 -24.20 -15.68 22.44
N ALA A 34 -23.43 -14.70 21.97
CA ALA A 34 -22.29 -14.17 22.70
C ALA A 34 -22.73 -13.85 24.12
N THR A 35 -22.04 -14.41 25.12
CA THR A 35 -22.39 -14.19 26.51
C THR A 35 -22.24 -12.71 26.86
N LEU A 36 -22.98 -12.21 27.87
CA LEU A 36 -22.84 -10.82 28.34
C LEU A 36 -21.36 -10.46 28.62
N LYS A 37 -20.60 -11.43 29.15
CA LYS A 37 -19.16 -11.28 29.40
C LYS A 37 -18.36 -11.06 28.12
N ASP A 38 -18.69 -11.75 27.03
CA ASP A 38 -18.01 -11.59 25.75
C ASP A 38 -18.32 -10.23 25.13
N ILE A 39 -19.58 -9.79 25.18
CA ILE A 39 -19.98 -8.47 24.70
C ILE A 39 -19.25 -7.37 25.48
N THR A 40 -19.19 -7.49 26.82
CA THR A 40 -18.47 -6.54 27.68
C THR A 40 -16.97 -6.48 27.34
N ARG A 41 -16.33 -7.64 27.11
CA ARG A 41 -14.92 -7.71 26.71
C ARG A 41 -14.69 -7.04 25.37
N ARG A 42 -15.55 -7.29 24.37
CA ARG A 42 -15.50 -6.63 23.07
C ARG A 42 -15.68 -5.12 23.18
N LEU A 43 -16.64 -4.68 23.96
CA LEU A 43 -16.95 -3.26 24.18
C LEU A 43 -15.73 -2.54 24.79
N LYS A 44 -15.07 -3.14 25.78
CA LYS A 44 -13.83 -2.62 26.37
C LYS A 44 -12.70 -2.53 25.34
N SER A 45 -12.52 -3.57 24.52
CA SER A 45 -11.50 -3.60 23.48
C SER A 45 -11.71 -2.49 22.45
N ILE A 46 -12.95 -2.31 21.95
CA ILE A 46 -13.23 -1.29 20.92
C ILE A 46 -13.11 0.13 21.50
N LYS A 47 -13.49 0.36 22.75
CA LYS A 47 -13.24 1.64 23.44
C LYS A 47 -11.74 1.96 23.52
N ASN A 48 -10.90 0.96 23.76
CA ASN A 48 -9.45 1.14 23.74
C ASN A 48 -8.94 1.45 22.31
N ILE A 49 -9.44 0.75 21.29
CA ILE A 49 -9.10 1.01 19.89
C ILE A 49 -9.48 2.46 19.52
N GLN A 50 -10.66 2.94 19.90
CA GLN A 50 -11.09 4.31 19.66
C GLN A 50 -10.12 5.34 20.27
N LYS A 51 -9.71 5.14 21.53
CA LYS A 51 -8.72 6.01 22.18
C LYS A 51 -7.36 6.00 21.48
N ILE A 52 -6.90 4.82 21.07
CA ILE A 52 -5.62 4.66 20.35
C ILE A 52 -5.68 5.37 18.98
N THR A 53 -6.74 5.16 18.20
CA THR A 53 -6.89 5.79 16.88
C THR A 53 -6.99 7.31 16.99
N GLN A 54 -7.67 7.83 18.01
CA GLN A 54 -7.75 9.26 18.28
C GLN A 54 -6.37 9.84 18.63
N SER A 55 -5.60 9.17 19.47
CA SER A 55 -4.22 9.58 19.80
C SER A 55 -3.32 9.53 18.57
N MET A 56 -3.44 8.48 17.74
CA MET A 56 -2.67 8.36 16.49
C MET A 56 -3.04 9.44 15.48
N LYS A 57 -4.32 9.87 15.40
CA LYS A 57 -4.74 11.01 14.59
C LYS A 57 -4.01 12.29 15.01
N MET A 58 -3.93 12.58 16.31
CA MET A 58 -3.23 13.77 16.82
C MET A 58 -1.73 13.74 16.50
N VAL A 59 -1.08 12.60 16.69
CA VAL A 59 0.33 12.41 16.34
C VAL A 59 0.56 12.59 14.84
N ALA A 60 -0.32 12.04 14.00
CA ALA A 60 -0.22 12.19 12.55
C ALA A 60 -0.42 13.67 12.12
N ALA A 61 -1.36 14.39 12.74
CA ALA A 61 -1.59 15.80 12.47
C ALA A 61 -0.36 16.68 12.81
N SER A 62 0.29 16.42 13.95
CA SER A 62 1.53 17.14 14.31
C SER A 62 2.66 16.86 13.33
N LYS A 63 2.84 15.60 12.91
CA LYS A 63 3.85 15.24 11.90
C LYS A 63 3.53 15.81 10.52
N TYR A 64 2.26 15.83 10.14
CA TYR A 64 1.80 16.44 8.91
C TYR A 64 2.14 17.93 8.85
N ALA A 65 1.82 18.69 9.90
CA ALA A 65 2.10 20.12 9.96
C ALA A 65 3.61 20.44 9.79
N LYS A 66 4.47 19.59 10.36
CA LYS A 66 5.92 19.71 10.14
C LYS A 66 6.31 19.36 8.71
N ALA A 67 5.81 18.24 8.18
CA ALA A 67 6.12 17.77 6.84
C ALA A 67 5.65 18.78 5.76
N GLU A 68 4.49 19.41 5.95
CA GLU A 68 3.97 20.43 5.04
C GLU A 68 4.85 21.67 4.97
N ARG A 69 5.40 22.11 6.11
CA ARG A 69 6.35 23.24 6.13
C ARG A 69 7.65 22.92 5.40
N GLU A 70 8.14 21.69 5.56
CA GLU A 70 9.36 21.22 4.90
C GLU A 70 9.15 20.92 3.40
N LEU A 71 7.92 20.65 2.98
CA LEU A 71 7.58 20.36 1.59
C LEU A 71 7.71 21.59 0.67
N LYS A 72 7.32 22.79 1.15
CA LYS A 72 7.36 24.02 0.35
C LYS A 72 8.74 24.28 -0.27
N PRO A 73 9.85 24.32 0.51
CA PRO A 73 11.17 24.50 -0.07
C PRO A 73 11.60 23.28 -0.93
N ALA A 74 11.24 22.06 -0.55
CA ALA A 74 11.61 20.86 -1.30
C ALA A 74 11.01 20.84 -2.72
N ARG A 75 9.85 21.43 -2.92
CA ARG A 75 9.24 21.58 -4.25
C ARG A 75 10.07 22.42 -5.20
N VAL A 76 10.71 23.46 -4.72
CA VAL A 76 11.60 24.31 -5.51
C VAL A 76 12.78 23.51 -6.02
N TYR A 77 13.37 22.66 -5.16
CA TYR A 77 14.46 21.77 -5.57
C TYR A 77 14.00 20.74 -6.61
N GLY A 78 12.83 20.12 -6.39
CA GLY A 78 12.29 19.11 -7.30
C GLY A 78 11.93 19.64 -8.69
N THR A 79 11.43 20.87 -8.78
CA THR A 79 11.15 21.52 -10.07
C THR A 79 12.42 22.05 -10.71
N GLY A 80 13.33 22.63 -9.94
CA GLY A 80 14.60 23.17 -10.43
C GLY A 80 15.52 22.08 -11.00
N SER A 81 15.56 20.90 -10.40
CA SER A 81 16.40 19.79 -10.87
C SER A 81 15.95 19.19 -12.20
N LEU A 82 14.69 19.36 -12.56
CA LEU A 82 14.14 18.88 -13.84
C LEU A 82 14.05 20.00 -14.92
N ALA A 83 14.45 21.22 -14.57
CA ALA A 83 14.34 22.37 -15.48
C ALA A 83 15.13 22.19 -16.78
N LEU A 84 16.28 21.47 -16.73
CA LEU A 84 17.04 21.16 -17.95
C LEU A 84 16.23 20.23 -18.86
N TYR A 85 15.56 19.22 -18.34
CA TYR A 85 14.76 18.31 -19.13
C TYR A 85 13.60 19.01 -19.84
N GLU A 86 12.98 19.98 -19.15
CA GLU A 86 11.90 20.79 -19.71
C GLU A 86 12.42 21.78 -20.75
N LYS A 87 13.55 22.48 -20.47
CA LYS A 87 14.12 23.48 -21.37
C LYS A 87 14.78 22.90 -22.61
N ALA A 88 15.47 21.78 -22.46
CA ALA A 88 16.09 21.07 -23.56
C ALA A 88 15.12 20.13 -24.29
N GLU A 89 13.84 20.09 -23.87
CA GLU A 89 12.79 19.21 -24.43
C GLU A 89 13.27 17.77 -24.62
N ILE A 90 13.97 17.23 -23.61
CA ILE A 90 14.55 15.90 -23.68
C ILE A 90 13.42 14.88 -23.79
N LYS A 91 13.38 14.17 -24.90
CA LYS A 91 12.41 13.10 -25.17
C LYS A 91 13.05 11.75 -24.89
N ALA A 92 12.22 10.81 -24.53
CA ALA A 92 12.63 9.43 -24.41
C ALA A 92 13.09 8.89 -25.77
N PRO A 93 14.23 8.18 -25.85
CA PRO A 93 14.66 7.58 -27.11
C PRO A 93 13.63 6.56 -27.60
N GLU A 94 13.45 6.46 -28.92
CA GLU A 94 12.48 5.55 -29.54
C GLU A 94 12.84 4.07 -29.28
N GLU A 95 14.13 3.75 -29.29
CA GLU A 95 14.65 2.41 -29.04
C GLU A 95 15.09 2.16 -27.60
N GLN A 96 14.18 2.36 -26.66
CA GLN A 96 14.45 2.04 -25.25
C GLN A 96 14.43 0.53 -25.03
N LYS A 97 15.51 -0.01 -24.46
CA LYS A 97 15.61 -1.43 -24.07
C LYS A 97 15.50 -1.63 -22.56
N LYS A 98 16.09 -0.73 -21.78
CA LYS A 98 16.18 -0.85 -20.32
C LYS A 98 15.45 0.30 -19.62
N HIS A 99 14.48 -0.04 -18.80
CA HIS A 99 13.68 0.93 -18.05
C HIS A 99 13.82 0.72 -16.53
N LEU A 100 14.11 1.80 -15.82
CA LEU A 100 14.24 1.80 -14.37
C LEU A 100 13.01 2.44 -13.70
N ILE A 101 12.35 1.75 -12.78
CA ILE A 101 11.24 2.29 -12.00
C ILE A 101 11.68 2.48 -10.55
N ILE A 102 11.66 3.70 -10.05
CA ILE A 102 11.93 4.02 -8.65
C ILE A 102 10.61 4.26 -7.94
N GLY A 103 10.19 3.31 -7.13
CA GLY A 103 8.95 3.42 -6.36
C GLY A 103 9.18 3.97 -4.96
N VAL A 104 8.55 5.11 -4.64
CA VAL A 104 8.69 5.77 -3.35
C VAL A 104 7.52 5.43 -2.43
N SER A 105 7.82 4.79 -1.32
CA SER A 105 6.88 4.36 -0.28
C SER A 105 7.51 4.53 1.11
N SER A 106 7.00 3.84 2.11
CA SER A 106 7.58 3.79 3.46
C SER A 106 7.38 2.43 4.13
N ASP A 107 7.91 2.29 5.34
CA ASP A 107 7.73 1.07 6.15
C ASP A 107 6.47 1.12 7.04
N ARG A 108 5.88 2.29 7.21
CA ARG A 108 4.77 2.48 8.15
C ARG A 108 3.42 2.24 7.49
N GLY A 109 2.57 1.46 8.17
CA GLY A 109 1.20 1.20 7.76
C GLY A 109 0.18 2.19 8.34
N LEU A 110 -1.09 1.80 8.27
CA LEU A 110 -2.25 2.53 8.79
C LEU A 110 -2.49 3.90 8.13
N CYS A 111 -2.11 4.02 6.89
CA CYS A 111 -2.24 5.23 6.07
C CYS A 111 -3.19 5.04 4.86
N GLY A 112 -4.17 4.17 4.99
CA GLY A 112 -5.13 3.89 3.93
C GLY A 112 -4.48 3.18 2.73
N ALA A 113 -4.84 3.63 1.52
CA ALA A 113 -4.44 2.98 0.27
C ALA A 113 -3.17 3.58 -0.37
N ILE A 114 -2.43 4.45 0.35
CA ILE A 114 -1.34 5.23 -0.24
C ILE A 114 -0.19 4.38 -0.81
N HIS A 115 0.16 3.27 -0.15
CA HIS A 115 1.20 2.36 -0.65
C HIS A 115 0.69 1.48 -1.79
N SER A 116 -0.57 1.07 -1.72
CA SER A 116 -1.18 0.25 -2.76
C SER A 116 -1.44 1.05 -4.05
N SER A 117 -1.64 2.37 -3.98
CA SER A 117 -1.75 3.21 -5.17
C SER A 117 -0.45 3.25 -5.97
N VAL A 118 0.70 3.47 -5.31
CA VAL A 118 2.03 3.40 -5.94
C VAL A 118 2.29 2.00 -6.51
N ALA A 119 2.04 0.95 -5.71
CA ALA A 119 2.24 -0.42 -6.18
C ALA A 119 1.37 -0.77 -7.40
N LYS A 120 0.15 -0.24 -7.49
CA LYS A 120 -0.75 -0.45 -8.63
C LYS A 120 -0.20 0.21 -9.90
N VAL A 121 0.28 1.44 -9.79
CA VAL A 121 0.87 2.16 -10.93
C VAL A 121 2.11 1.42 -11.42
N ILE A 122 3.02 1.04 -10.53
CA ILE A 122 4.24 0.29 -10.89
C ILE A 122 3.89 -1.05 -11.55
N LYS A 123 2.89 -1.79 -11.05
CA LYS A 123 2.44 -3.05 -11.70
C LYS A 123 1.93 -2.83 -13.11
N ASN A 124 1.14 -1.79 -13.31
CA ASN A 124 0.63 -1.45 -14.64
C ASN A 124 1.76 -1.07 -15.59
N GLU A 125 2.73 -0.29 -15.11
CA GLU A 125 3.89 0.14 -15.88
C GLU A 125 4.80 -1.05 -16.25
N ILE A 126 5.11 -1.95 -15.30
CA ILE A 126 5.85 -3.18 -15.58
C ILE A 126 5.14 -4.02 -16.64
N ASN A 127 3.84 -4.24 -16.51
CA ASN A 127 3.08 -5.05 -17.47
C ASN A 127 3.05 -4.41 -18.87
N SER A 128 2.92 -3.09 -18.96
CA SER A 128 2.92 -2.36 -20.21
C SER A 128 4.29 -2.42 -20.91
N LEU A 129 5.37 -2.18 -20.15
CA LEU A 129 6.73 -2.15 -20.69
C LEU A 129 7.24 -3.56 -21.02
N SER A 130 6.96 -4.56 -20.18
CA SER A 130 7.30 -5.95 -20.46
C SER A 130 6.53 -6.48 -21.68
N GLY A 131 5.27 -6.07 -21.87
CA GLY A 131 4.50 -6.37 -23.08
C GLY A 131 5.10 -5.77 -24.35
N SER A 132 5.87 -4.68 -24.24
CA SER A 132 6.63 -4.06 -25.34
C SER A 132 8.05 -4.64 -25.50
N GLY A 133 8.40 -5.72 -24.78
CA GLY A 133 9.72 -6.38 -24.87
C GLY A 133 10.86 -5.61 -24.19
N LYS A 134 10.58 -4.63 -23.33
CA LYS A 134 11.58 -3.87 -22.59
C LYS A 134 11.98 -4.59 -21.30
N GLU A 135 13.25 -4.51 -20.95
CA GLU A 135 13.73 -4.95 -19.65
C GLU A 135 13.37 -3.90 -18.59
N VAL A 136 12.68 -4.32 -17.53
CA VAL A 136 12.22 -3.42 -16.48
C VAL A 136 12.81 -3.84 -15.15
N MET A 137 13.51 -2.90 -14.50
CA MET A 137 14.02 -3.09 -13.14
C MET A 137 13.37 -2.10 -12.17
N VAL A 138 13.17 -2.53 -10.94
CA VAL A 138 12.47 -1.76 -9.90
C VAL A 138 13.39 -1.51 -8.72
N VAL A 139 13.49 -0.27 -8.31
CA VAL A 139 14.09 0.15 -7.05
C VAL A 139 12.96 0.49 -6.08
N GLY A 140 12.84 -0.29 -5.03
CA GLY A 140 11.79 -0.11 -4.01
C GLY A 140 12.29 0.66 -2.80
N ILE A 141 11.74 1.83 -2.55
CA ILE A 141 11.99 2.61 -1.33
C ILE A 141 10.86 2.36 -0.35
N GLY A 142 11.16 1.66 0.75
CA GLY A 142 10.21 1.27 1.80
C GLY A 142 9.72 -0.18 1.72
N ASP A 143 9.66 -0.82 2.87
CA ASP A 143 9.32 -2.25 3.01
C ASP A 143 7.87 -2.57 2.60
N LYS A 144 6.94 -1.60 2.71
CA LYS A 144 5.54 -1.79 2.29
C LYS A 144 5.41 -2.00 0.80
N LEU A 145 6.17 -1.26 -0.02
CA LEU A 145 6.18 -1.44 -1.46
C LEU A 145 6.75 -2.82 -1.83
N ARG A 146 7.86 -3.20 -1.21
CA ARG A 146 8.44 -4.53 -1.38
C ARG A 146 7.41 -5.63 -1.09
N GLY A 147 6.74 -5.57 0.06
CA GLY A 147 5.73 -6.56 0.45
C GLY A 147 4.56 -6.68 -0.54
N LEU A 148 4.18 -5.59 -1.23
CA LEU A 148 3.11 -5.56 -2.21
C LEU A 148 3.51 -6.08 -3.59
N LEU A 149 4.79 -5.94 -3.98
CA LEU A 149 5.29 -6.28 -5.31
C LEU A 149 6.04 -7.63 -5.33
N GLN A 150 6.72 -8.01 -4.24
CA GLN A 150 7.59 -9.19 -4.20
C GLN A 150 6.88 -10.48 -4.62
N ARG A 151 5.60 -10.63 -4.27
CA ARG A 151 4.84 -11.85 -4.59
C ARG A 151 4.57 -12.02 -6.09
N THR A 152 4.42 -10.93 -6.82
CA THR A 152 4.01 -10.95 -8.23
C THR A 152 5.15 -10.56 -9.19
N HIS A 153 6.04 -9.68 -8.77
CA HIS A 153 7.10 -9.08 -9.59
C HIS A 153 8.45 -9.10 -8.86
N GLY A 154 8.71 -10.14 -8.06
CA GLY A 154 9.93 -10.25 -7.25
C GLY A 154 11.24 -10.29 -8.08
N GLY A 155 11.18 -10.83 -9.29
CA GLY A 155 12.34 -10.92 -10.19
C GLY A 155 12.78 -9.59 -10.81
N HIS A 156 11.94 -8.55 -10.74
CA HIS A 156 12.27 -7.22 -11.26
C HIS A 156 12.99 -6.31 -10.26
N PHE A 157 13.14 -6.73 -8.99
CA PHE A 157 13.79 -5.89 -7.99
C PHE A 157 15.32 -5.87 -8.16
N LEU A 158 15.85 -4.67 -8.40
CA LEU A 158 17.28 -4.38 -8.38
C LEU A 158 17.75 -4.09 -6.96
N LEU A 159 17.14 -3.10 -6.30
CA LEU A 159 17.48 -2.64 -4.95
C LEU A 159 16.23 -2.42 -4.11
N THR A 160 16.36 -2.61 -2.79
CA THR A 160 15.29 -2.29 -1.85
C THR A 160 15.85 -1.59 -0.62
N PHE A 161 15.30 -0.42 -0.31
CA PHE A 161 15.68 0.39 0.85
C PHE A 161 14.65 0.22 1.96
N LYS A 162 15.14 0.07 3.19
CA LYS A 162 14.33 -0.08 4.40
C LYS A 162 14.57 1.09 5.35
N GLU A 163 13.83 1.12 6.44
CA GLU A 163 13.88 2.15 7.50
C GLU A 163 13.42 3.55 7.07
N VAL A 164 12.70 3.63 5.96
CA VAL A 164 12.14 4.87 5.43
C VAL A 164 10.80 5.19 6.12
N GLY A 165 10.63 6.46 6.52
CA GLY A 165 9.38 6.96 7.12
C GLY A 165 9.28 6.80 8.65
N ARG A 166 10.30 6.30 9.34
CA ARG A 166 10.38 6.34 10.81
C ARG A 166 10.71 7.75 11.30
N LYS A 167 11.66 8.38 10.67
CA LYS A 167 12.06 9.79 10.85
C LYS A 167 11.67 10.59 9.61
N PRO A 168 11.55 11.93 9.71
CA PRO A 168 11.39 12.76 8.52
C PRO A 168 12.58 12.54 7.58
N PRO A 169 12.35 12.35 6.27
CA PRO A 169 13.44 12.12 5.34
C PRO A 169 14.34 13.35 5.25
N THR A 170 15.65 13.11 5.25
CA THR A 170 16.69 14.13 5.09
C THR A 170 17.26 14.08 3.67
N PHE A 171 18.02 15.12 3.29
CA PHE A 171 18.74 15.11 2.02
C PHE A 171 19.82 14.00 2.00
N ASN A 172 20.43 13.72 3.15
CA ASN A 172 21.40 12.63 3.27
C ASN A 172 20.77 11.25 2.94
N ASP A 173 19.52 11.01 3.36
CA ASP A 173 18.84 9.76 3.02
C ASP A 173 18.65 9.61 1.50
N ALA A 174 18.33 10.70 0.82
CA ALA A 174 18.21 10.72 -0.65
C ALA A 174 19.58 10.52 -1.32
N SER A 175 20.61 11.13 -0.79
CA SER A 175 21.99 10.98 -1.29
C SER A 175 22.47 9.53 -1.18
N VAL A 176 22.23 8.87 -0.06
CA VAL A 176 22.58 7.44 0.12
C VAL A 176 21.83 6.57 -0.90
N ILE A 177 20.54 6.81 -1.09
CA ILE A 177 19.74 6.04 -2.08
C ILE A 177 20.29 6.24 -3.49
N ALA A 178 20.60 7.47 -3.87
CA ALA A 178 21.14 7.79 -5.19
C ALA A 178 22.55 7.18 -5.40
N SER A 179 23.43 7.28 -4.39
CA SER A 179 24.78 6.70 -4.46
C SER A 179 24.74 5.19 -4.61
N GLU A 180 23.91 4.49 -3.84
CA GLU A 180 23.74 3.04 -3.96
C GLU A 180 23.17 2.64 -5.34
N LEU A 181 22.26 3.44 -5.89
CA LEU A 181 21.73 3.19 -7.23
C LEU A 181 22.82 3.35 -8.30
N LEU A 182 23.61 4.40 -8.24
CA LEU A 182 24.72 4.63 -9.17
C LEU A 182 25.81 3.57 -9.03
N ASN A 183 26.12 3.17 -7.79
CA ASN A 183 27.11 2.11 -7.51
C ASN A 183 26.62 0.71 -7.94
N SER A 184 25.33 0.51 -8.14
CA SER A 184 24.79 -0.78 -8.63
C SER A 184 25.26 -1.15 -10.04
N GLY A 185 25.78 -0.18 -10.80
CA GLY A 185 26.26 -0.38 -12.17
C GLY A 185 25.15 -0.74 -13.16
N TYR A 186 23.87 -0.59 -12.81
CA TYR A 186 22.79 -0.83 -13.72
C TYR A 186 22.60 0.37 -14.66
N GLU A 187 22.89 0.16 -15.92
CA GLU A 187 22.67 1.15 -16.98
C GLU A 187 21.22 1.08 -17.46
N PHE A 188 20.55 2.22 -17.48
CA PHE A 188 19.16 2.36 -17.95
C PHE A 188 19.09 3.48 -18.99
N ASP A 189 18.21 3.36 -19.95
CA ASP A 189 17.98 4.39 -20.99
C ASP A 189 17.07 5.49 -20.44
N GLN A 190 16.00 5.06 -19.77
CA GLN A 190 15.03 5.93 -19.12
C GLN A 190 14.64 5.34 -17.76
N GLY A 191 14.39 6.21 -16.80
CA GLY A 191 13.79 5.85 -15.52
C GLY A 191 12.53 6.65 -15.25
N THR A 192 11.69 6.10 -14.36
CA THR A 192 10.47 6.75 -13.86
C THR A 192 10.46 6.70 -12.34
N VAL A 193 10.31 7.86 -11.68
CA VAL A 193 10.09 7.94 -10.24
C VAL A 193 8.61 8.03 -9.96
N VAL A 194 8.06 7.00 -9.31
CA VAL A 194 6.65 6.90 -8.94
C VAL A 194 6.47 7.23 -7.47
N PHE A 195 5.71 8.26 -7.17
CA PHE A 195 5.49 8.74 -5.81
C PHE A 195 4.10 9.36 -5.64
N ASN A 196 3.67 9.56 -4.38
CA ASN A 196 2.40 10.21 -4.08
C ASN A 196 2.61 11.71 -3.85
N ARG A 197 2.14 12.52 -4.80
CA ARG A 197 2.14 13.97 -4.70
C ARG A 197 1.01 14.45 -3.81
N PHE A 198 1.34 15.29 -2.85
CA PHE A 198 0.36 15.92 -1.97
C PHE A 198 -0.43 16.99 -2.71
N ARG A 199 -1.76 16.93 -2.64
CA ARG A 199 -2.68 17.95 -3.16
C ARG A 199 -3.39 18.71 -2.06
N SER A 200 -4.02 17.99 -1.14
CA SER A 200 -4.75 18.55 -0.01
C SER A 200 -4.74 17.57 1.16
N VAL A 201 -5.22 18.02 2.30
CA VAL A 201 -5.34 17.18 3.52
C VAL A 201 -6.14 15.89 3.30
N ILE A 202 -7.05 15.88 2.32
CA ILE A 202 -7.94 14.75 2.05
C ILE A 202 -7.49 13.96 0.81
N SER A 203 -6.74 14.59 -0.11
CA SER A 203 -6.43 14.01 -1.41
C SER A 203 -4.95 14.06 -1.76
N TYR A 204 -4.47 12.98 -2.33
CA TYR A 204 -3.16 12.83 -2.97
C TYR A 204 -3.34 12.26 -4.37
N ARG A 205 -2.35 12.43 -5.22
CA ARG A 205 -2.29 11.82 -6.54
C ARG A 205 -0.96 11.09 -6.68
N THR A 206 -0.99 9.89 -7.24
CA THR A 206 0.23 9.22 -7.66
C THR A 206 0.71 9.89 -8.95
N ASP A 207 1.92 10.45 -8.91
CA ASP A 207 2.59 11.15 -10.00
C ASP A 207 3.85 10.39 -10.39
N GLU A 208 4.26 10.61 -11.64
CA GLU A 208 5.45 10.02 -12.24
C GLU A 208 6.38 11.14 -12.70
N LYS A 209 7.67 10.98 -12.46
CA LYS A 209 8.70 11.91 -12.93
C LYS A 209 9.75 11.14 -13.71
N PRO A 210 10.05 11.56 -14.96
CA PRO A 210 11.07 10.90 -15.76
C PRO A 210 12.48 11.21 -15.25
N ILE A 211 13.37 10.26 -15.43
CA ILE A 211 14.81 10.40 -15.28
C ILE A 211 15.43 9.84 -16.54
N PHE A 212 16.43 10.52 -17.07
CA PHE A 212 17.13 10.11 -18.30
C PHE A 212 18.56 9.69 -17.99
N SER A 213 19.10 8.79 -18.80
CA SER A 213 20.52 8.41 -18.74
C SER A 213 21.40 9.51 -19.30
N LEU A 214 22.71 9.43 -18.98
CA LEU A 214 23.70 10.37 -19.54
C LEU A 214 23.68 10.39 -21.06
N ASP A 215 23.66 9.21 -21.68
CA ASP A 215 23.67 9.06 -23.12
C ASP A 215 22.42 9.67 -23.77
N THR A 216 21.25 9.50 -23.14
CA THR A 216 20.00 10.10 -23.61
C THR A 216 20.06 11.62 -23.54
N ILE A 217 20.65 12.18 -22.49
CA ILE A 217 20.80 13.62 -22.32
C ILE A 217 21.80 14.17 -23.34
N ALA A 218 22.97 13.54 -23.48
CA ALA A 218 24.04 13.96 -24.39
C ALA A 218 23.61 13.93 -25.85
N ASN A 219 22.82 12.92 -26.25
CA ASN A 219 22.36 12.74 -27.65
C ASN A 219 21.11 13.59 -27.99
N SER A 220 20.60 14.40 -27.08
CA SER A 220 19.46 15.28 -27.35
C SER A 220 19.86 16.39 -28.32
N GLU A 221 19.04 16.62 -29.35
CA GLU A 221 19.28 17.63 -30.38
C GLU A 221 19.46 19.04 -29.80
N ASN A 222 18.72 19.36 -28.77
CA ASN A 222 18.71 20.67 -28.15
C ASN A 222 19.91 20.90 -27.20
N MET A 223 20.69 19.85 -26.89
CA MET A 223 21.92 20.02 -26.09
C MET A 223 23.02 20.76 -26.83
N SER A 224 23.02 20.74 -28.16
CA SER A 224 23.95 21.50 -29.01
C SER A 224 23.84 23.02 -28.83
N ILE A 225 22.76 23.53 -28.23
CA ILE A 225 22.57 24.96 -27.94
C ILE A 225 23.40 25.40 -26.71
N TYR A 226 23.78 24.46 -25.88
CA TYR A 226 24.56 24.73 -24.70
C TYR A 226 26.04 24.52 -24.99
N ASP A 227 26.79 25.60 -25.17
CA ASP A 227 28.23 25.56 -25.31
C ASP A 227 28.92 25.17 -24.01
N ASP A 228 30.12 24.60 -24.08
CA ASP A 228 30.98 24.26 -22.94
C ASP A 228 30.41 23.23 -21.93
N ILE A 229 29.59 22.28 -22.36
CA ILE A 229 29.14 21.17 -21.52
C ILE A 229 30.03 19.95 -21.72
N ASP A 230 30.95 19.74 -20.81
CA ASP A 230 31.76 18.52 -20.74
C ASP A 230 30.99 17.33 -20.18
N ALA A 231 31.46 16.12 -20.49
CA ALA A 231 30.89 14.87 -19.97
C ALA A 231 30.88 14.82 -18.44
N ASP A 232 31.88 15.39 -17.78
CA ASP A 232 31.97 15.47 -16.31
C ASP A 232 30.90 16.40 -15.73
N VAL A 233 30.59 17.50 -16.43
CA VAL A 233 29.52 18.44 -16.02
C VAL A 233 28.16 17.74 -16.11
N LEU A 234 27.90 17.00 -17.19
CA LEU A 234 26.66 16.24 -17.37
C LEU A 234 26.49 15.14 -16.31
N ARG A 235 27.58 14.44 -15.96
CA ARG A 235 27.58 13.43 -14.91
C ARG A 235 27.24 14.04 -13.57
N ASN A 236 27.90 15.12 -13.19
CA ASN A 236 27.61 15.85 -11.94
C ASN A 236 26.19 16.36 -11.90
N TYR A 237 25.67 16.85 -13.04
CA TYR A 237 24.26 17.27 -13.15
C TYR A 237 23.30 16.08 -12.95
N GLN A 238 23.56 14.93 -13.56
CA GLN A 238 22.73 13.73 -13.40
C GLN A 238 22.69 13.26 -11.94
N GLU A 239 23.85 13.20 -11.28
CA GLU A 239 23.93 12.86 -9.86
C GLU A 239 23.12 13.84 -9.00
N PHE A 240 23.29 15.14 -9.23
CA PHE A 240 22.55 16.20 -8.56
C PHE A 240 21.03 16.10 -8.82
N ALA A 241 20.62 15.94 -10.07
CA ALA A 241 19.21 15.85 -10.45
C ALA A 241 18.56 14.62 -9.81
N LEU A 242 19.21 13.47 -9.82
CA LEU A 242 18.74 12.23 -9.22
C LEU A 242 18.50 12.37 -7.73
N VAL A 243 19.48 12.90 -6.97
CA VAL A 243 19.35 13.14 -5.53
C VAL A 243 18.18 14.07 -5.22
N ASN A 244 18.07 15.18 -5.97
CA ASN A 244 17.01 16.17 -5.73
C ASN A 244 15.62 15.63 -6.07
N VAL A 245 15.47 14.86 -7.13
CA VAL A 245 14.18 14.23 -7.49
C VAL A 245 13.77 13.19 -6.45
N ILE A 246 14.72 12.38 -5.97
CA ILE A 246 14.47 11.41 -4.88
C ILE A 246 14.09 12.17 -3.59
N TYR A 247 14.83 13.19 -3.21
CA TYR A 247 14.52 14.01 -2.03
C TYR A 247 13.14 14.64 -2.10
N TYR A 248 12.82 15.27 -3.22
CA TYR A 248 11.49 15.84 -3.47
C TYR A 248 10.39 14.79 -3.35
N SER A 249 10.58 13.64 -4.00
CA SER A 249 9.61 12.54 -4.00
C SER A 249 9.40 11.96 -2.60
N LEU A 250 10.47 11.85 -1.79
CA LEU A 250 10.40 11.45 -0.39
C LEU A 250 9.61 12.45 0.46
N LYS A 251 9.81 13.76 0.27
CA LYS A 251 9.08 14.79 1.01
C LYS A 251 7.59 14.82 0.63
N GLU A 252 7.27 14.74 -0.66
CA GLU A 252 5.87 14.66 -1.14
C GLU A 252 5.18 13.40 -0.59
N SER A 253 5.82 12.24 -0.71
CA SER A 253 5.29 10.97 -0.20
C SER A 253 5.08 10.98 1.31
N THR A 254 6.02 11.56 2.07
CA THR A 254 5.91 11.66 3.53
C THR A 254 4.75 12.55 3.94
N THR A 255 4.58 13.71 3.29
CA THR A 255 3.47 14.62 3.57
C THR A 255 2.13 13.97 3.25
N SER A 256 2.02 13.34 2.07
CA SER A 256 0.84 12.60 1.65
C SER A 256 0.51 11.46 2.61
N GLU A 257 1.53 10.73 3.10
CA GLU A 257 1.39 9.62 4.04
C GLU A 257 0.86 10.07 5.40
N GLN A 258 1.38 11.17 5.96
CA GLN A 258 0.90 11.69 7.25
C GLN A 258 -0.53 12.21 7.14
N SER A 259 -0.88 12.88 6.04
CA SER A 259 -2.24 13.31 5.75
C SER A 259 -3.20 12.13 5.61
N ALA A 260 -2.85 11.13 4.81
CA ALA A 260 -3.66 9.92 4.64
C ALA A 260 -3.81 9.12 5.95
N ARG A 261 -2.76 9.07 6.78
CA ARG A 261 -2.82 8.46 8.11
C ARG A 261 -3.78 9.20 9.03
N MET A 262 -3.73 10.52 9.05
CA MET A 262 -4.64 11.35 9.85
C MET A 262 -6.10 11.07 9.47
N THR A 263 -6.42 11.06 8.18
CA THR A 263 -7.77 10.76 7.66
C THR A 263 -8.19 9.32 7.97
N ALA A 264 -7.29 8.34 7.78
CA ALA A 264 -7.57 6.94 8.08
C ALA A 264 -7.85 6.71 9.58
N MET A 265 -7.12 7.38 10.47
CA MET A 265 -7.32 7.28 11.91
C MET A 265 -8.60 7.97 12.36
N ASP A 266 -8.98 9.10 11.74
CA ASP A 266 -10.27 9.74 11.98
C ASP A 266 -11.44 8.82 11.62
N ASN A 267 -11.40 8.23 10.44
CA ASN A 267 -12.41 7.28 10.00
C ASN A 267 -12.47 6.03 10.89
N ALA A 268 -11.30 5.50 11.30
CA ALA A 268 -11.23 4.37 12.22
C ALA A 268 -11.84 4.71 13.61
N SER A 269 -11.62 5.93 14.12
CA SER A 269 -12.21 6.39 15.36
C SER A 269 -13.74 6.54 15.28
N LYS A 270 -14.25 7.08 14.15
CA LYS A 270 -15.70 7.17 13.90
C LYS A 270 -16.35 5.79 13.79
N ASN A 271 -15.75 4.89 13.02
CA ASN A 271 -16.24 3.50 12.91
C ASN A 271 -16.23 2.78 14.27
N ALA A 272 -15.20 3.01 15.08
CA ALA A 272 -15.16 2.45 16.43
C ALA A 272 -16.32 2.98 17.30
N SER A 273 -16.67 4.28 17.21
CA SER A 273 -17.84 4.84 17.91
C SER A 273 -19.15 4.15 17.50
N GLU A 274 -19.39 4.00 16.20
CA GLU A 274 -20.59 3.32 15.70
C GLU A 274 -20.70 1.86 16.20
N ILE A 275 -19.56 1.16 16.25
CA ILE A 275 -19.52 -0.22 16.76
C ILE A 275 -19.81 -0.24 18.27
N ILE A 276 -19.31 0.73 19.04
CA ILE A 276 -19.60 0.87 20.46
C ILE A 276 -21.11 1.03 20.69
N ASP A 277 -21.76 1.90 19.91
CA ASP A 277 -23.20 2.15 20.03
C ASP A 277 -24.01 0.88 19.72
N LYS A 278 -23.69 0.19 18.62
CA LYS A 278 -24.31 -1.09 18.24
C LYS A 278 -24.12 -2.17 19.32
N LEU A 279 -22.92 -2.29 19.87
CA LEU A 279 -22.65 -3.27 20.93
C LEU A 279 -23.34 -2.92 22.24
N THR A 280 -23.48 -1.64 22.55
CA THR A 280 -24.21 -1.19 23.76
C THR A 280 -25.69 -1.53 23.66
N LEU A 281 -26.32 -1.33 22.50
CA LEU A 281 -27.70 -1.77 22.26
C LEU A 281 -27.83 -3.30 22.38
N THR A 282 -26.91 -4.04 21.79
CA THR A 282 -26.91 -5.51 21.87
C THR A 282 -26.73 -5.98 23.31
N PHE A 283 -25.84 -5.36 24.08
CA PHE A 283 -25.64 -5.64 25.51
C PHE A 283 -26.91 -5.45 26.31
N ASN A 284 -27.58 -4.31 26.12
CA ASN A 284 -28.81 -4.01 26.85
C ASN A 284 -29.93 -5.01 26.52
N ARG A 285 -30.12 -5.37 25.25
CA ARG A 285 -31.08 -6.39 24.81
C ARG A 285 -30.78 -7.77 25.40
N THR A 286 -29.52 -8.20 25.32
CA THR A 286 -29.11 -9.49 25.89
C THR A 286 -29.25 -9.51 27.40
N ARG A 287 -28.91 -8.42 28.07
CA ARG A 287 -29.09 -8.29 29.51
C ARG A 287 -30.55 -8.44 29.94
N GLN A 288 -31.47 -7.76 29.23
CA GLN A 288 -32.92 -7.88 29.48
C GLN A 288 -33.40 -9.32 29.24
N ALA A 289 -32.95 -9.97 28.15
CA ALA A 289 -33.32 -11.35 27.86
C ALA A 289 -32.81 -12.34 28.92
N VAL A 290 -31.60 -12.14 29.46
CA VAL A 290 -31.08 -12.97 30.54
C VAL A 290 -31.87 -12.78 31.83
N ILE A 291 -32.13 -11.54 32.22
CA ILE A 291 -32.96 -11.23 33.40
C ILE A 291 -34.35 -11.85 33.28
N THR A 292 -34.99 -11.73 32.12
CA THR A 292 -36.32 -12.33 31.91
C THR A 292 -36.26 -13.85 31.98
N LYS A 293 -35.21 -14.47 31.41
CA LYS A 293 -35.01 -15.92 31.49
C LYS A 293 -34.83 -16.39 32.96
N GLU A 294 -33.97 -15.71 33.71
CA GLU A 294 -33.77 -16.01 35.15
C GLU A 294 -35.05 -15.87 35.96
N LEU A 295 -35.87 -14.81 35.70
CA LEU A 295 -37.17 -14.65 36.34
C LEU A 295 -38.13 -15.78 36.02
N ILE A 296 -38.23 -16.21 34.75
CA ILE A 296 -39.05 -17.33 34.32
C ILE A 296 -38.60 -18.63 35.01
N GLU A 297 -37.30 -18.87 35.09
CA GLU A 297 -36.75 -20.04 35.79
C GLU A 297 -37.13 -20.07 37.29
N ILE A 298 -37.03 -18.93 37.96
CA ILE A 298 -37.44 -18.79 39.37
C ILE A 298 -38.94 -19.04 39.54
N ILE A 299 -39.78 -18.40 38.70
CA ILE A 299 -41.23 -18.56 38.76
C ILE A 299 -41.64 -20.01 38.49
N SER A 300 -41.06 -20.62 37.45
CA SER A 300 -41.33 -22.01 37.10
C SER A 300 -40.88 -22.99 38.21
N GLY A 301 -39.75 -22.71 38.83
CA GLY A 301 -39.25 -23.50 39.98
C GLY A 301 -40.15 -23.37 41.22
N ALA A 302 -40.68 -22.17 41.49
CA ALA A 302 -41.61 -21.94 42.58
C ALA A 302 -43.01 -22.54 42.35
N ALA A 303 -43.45 -22.64 41.08
CA ALA A 303 -44.71 -23.26 40.70
C ALA A 303 -44.65 -24.80 40.67
N ALA A 304 -43.47 -25.40 40.70
CA ALA A 304 -43.22 -26.84 40.70
C ALA A 304 -43.04 -27.41 42.14
N LEU A 305 -42.97 -26.57 43.16
CA LEU A 305 -43.03 -26.89 44.58
C LEU A 305 -44.46 -26.76 45.10
#